data_241b385d79ea4bc53aabe3ed8916a25f
#
_entry.id   241b385d79ea4bc53aabe3ed8916a25f
#
_cell.length_a   1.000
_cell.length_b   1.000
_cell.length_c   1.000
_cell.angle_alpha   90.00
_cell.angle_beta   90.00
_cell.angle_gamma   90.00
#
_symmetry.space_group_name_H-M   'P 1'
#
loop_
_entity.id
_entity.type
_entity.pdbx_description
1 polymer ?
#
loop_
_entity_poly.entity_id
_entity_poly.type
_entity_poly.pdbx_seq_one_letter_code
_entity_poly.pdbx_strand_id
1 'polypeptide(L)'
;MNALGVILAGGQAQRMGGIDKGRLKIGDASILEIIIKCLNFQLDKIVLNANGDLTRFSDLQIDVVPDTIKGYVGPLAGILSGLRFAEQNGFSSILTVASDTPFFPVDLLSKLSNVSPQQSALISIAATKQKDKLIRHPTFGLWSVSLADDLEKNIHSGVRKIVLWADKHSAKTVLFPSSEYDPFFNINTQGDLEEAQRRIKAS
;
A
#
# COMPACT_ATOMS: atom_id res chain seq x y z
N MET A 1 -8.61 -3.07 16.26
CA MET A 1 -7.15 -2.94 15.97
C MET A 1 -6.88 -1.48 15.67
N ASN A 2 -5.88 -0.85 16.29
CA ASN A 2 -5.55 0.55 16.05
C ASN A 2 -4.49 0.62 14.91
N ALA A 3 -4.95 0.68 13.66
CA ALA A 3 -4.10 0.67 12.47
C ALA A 3 -4.23 1.98 11.68
N LEU A 4 -3.11 2.48 11.15
CA LEU A 4 -3.04 3.62 10.23
C LEU A 4 -3.02 3.13 8.79
N GLY A 5 -3.82 3.72 7.90
CA GLY A 5 -3.72 3.50 6.45
C GLY A 5 -2.56 4.30 5.84
N VAL A 6 -1.74 3.65 5.03
CA VAL A 6 -0.62 4.31 4.33
C VAL A 6 -0.70 4.00 2.83
N ILE A 7 -0.98 5.01 2.04
CA ILE A 7 -0.97 4.90 0.57
C ILE A 7 0.46 5.18 0.10
N LEU A 8 1.11 4.19 -0.50
CA LEU A 8 2.50 4.29 -0.98
C LEU A 8 2.54 4.92 -2.38
N ALA A 9 2.93 6.20 -2.45
CA ALA A 9 3.06 6.96 -3.69
C ALA A 9 4.49 7.54 -3.89
N GLY A 10 5.49 7.05 -3.15
CA GLY A 10 6.86 7.57 -3.12
C GLY A 10 7.78 7.16 -4.29
N GLY A 11 7.34 6.35 -5.26
CA GLY A 11 8.19 5.80 -6.34
C GLY A 11 8.59 6.82 -7.42
N GLN A 12 9.70 6.55 -8.16
CA GLN A 12 10.15 7.40 -9.29
C GLN A 12 9.30 7.25 -10.56
N ALA A 13 8.62 6.12 -10.75
CA ALA A 13 7.82 5.80 -11.95
C ALA A 13 6.41 6.41 -11.93
N GLN A 14 6.26 7.61 -11.39
CA GLN A 14 4.96 8.16 -11.00
C GLN A 14 4.26 8.94 -12.12
N ARG A 15 4.88 9.14 -13.27
CA ARG A 15 4.36 10.06 -14.28
C ARG A 15 4.07 9.34 -15.59
N MET A 16 2.81 9.18 -15.91
CA MET A 16 2.37 8.94 -17.29
C MET A 16 2.16 10.31 -17.97
N GLY A 17 3.01 10.65 -18.94
CA GLY A 17 2.90 11.94 -19.64
C GLY A 17 3.07 13.19 -18.76
N GLY A 18 3.81 13.09 -17.63
CA GLY A 18 4.03 14.21 -16.69
C GLY A 18 3.01 14.33 -15.57
N ILE A 19 1.95 13.53 -15.57
CA ILE A 19 0.89 13.51 -14.56
C ILE A 19 1.18 12.41 -13.52
N ASP A 20 0.91 12.70 -12.26
CA ASP A 20 0.98 11.72 -11.18
C ASP A 20 -0.06 10.60 -11.44
N LYS A 21 0.37 9.33 -11.50
CA LYS A 21 -0.53 8.20 -11.83
C LYS A 21 -1.77 8.16 -10.94
N GLY A 22 -1.59 8.44 -9.66
CA GLY A 22 -2.70 8.48 -8.70
C GLY A 22 -3.77 9.54 -9.00
N ARG A 23 -3.44 10.54 -9.84
CA ARG A 23 -4.36 11.59 -10.30
C ARG A 23 -5.11 11.26 -11.57
N LEU A 24 -4.76 10.16 -12.24
CA LEU A 24 -5.51 9.71 -13.40
C LEU A 24 -6.94 9.33 -13.00
N LYS A 25 -7.91 9.70 -13.82
CA LYS A 25 -9.33 9.47 -13.55
C LYS A 25 -9.79 8.12 -14.09
N ILE A 26 -10.60 7.45 -13.27
CA ILE A 26 -11.37 6.27 -13.64
C ILE A 26 -12.85 6.62 -13.38
N GLY A 27 -13.60 6.88 -14.45
CA GLY A 27 -14.90 7.53 -14.32
C GLY A 27 -14.77 8.97 -13.83
N ASP A 28 -15.52 9.33 -12.79
CA ASP A 28 -15.53 10.69 -12.22
C ASP A 28 -14.47 10.92 -11.14
N ALA A 29 -13.87 9.84 -10.59
CA ALA A 29 -12.92 9.90 -9.48
C ALA A 29 -11.48 9.61 -9.95
N SER A 30 -10.49 10.20 -9.29
CA SER A 30 -9.08 9.82 -9.45
C SER A 30 -8.79 8.47 -8.77
N ILE A 31 -7.71 7.81 -9.18
CA ILE A 31 -7.24 6.56 -8.55
C ILE A 31 -7.07 6.75 -7.03
N LEU A 32 -6.45 7.85 -6.59
CA LEU A 32 -6.27 8.14 -5.16
C LEU A 32 -7.60 8.33 -4.43
N GLU A 33 -8.57 9.01 -5.00
CA GLU A 33 -9.91 9.16 -4.39
C GLU A 33 -10.61 7.82 -4.21
N ILE A 34 -10.50 6.91 -5.19
CA ILE A 34 -11.05 5.55 -5.09
C ILE A 34 -10.35 4.77 -3.96
N ILE A 35 -9.01 4.84 -3.88
CA ILE A 35 -8.23 4.19 -2.83
C ILE A 35 -8.59 4.72 -1.44
N ILE A 36 -8.63 6.05 -1.29
CA ILE A 36 -9.02 6.71 -0.03
C ILE A 36 -10.42 6.27 0.40
N LYS A 37 -11.38 6.28 -0.52
CA LYS A 37 -12.75 5.82 -0.24
C LYS A 37 -12.76 4.37 0.23
N CYS A 38 -12.02 3.47 -0.43
CA CYS A 38 -11.92 2.06 -0.04
C CYS A 38 -11.29 1.88 1.35
N LEU A 39 -10.25 2.65 1.68
CA LEU A 39 -9.61 2.61 3.00
C LEU A 39 -10.49 3.18 4.10
N ASN A 40 -11.30 4.22 3.85
CA ASN A 40 -12.21 4.82 4.82
C ASN A 40 -13.31 3.86 5.31
N PHE A 41 -13.60 2.76 4.58
CA PHE A 41 -14.46 1.69 5.07
C PHE A 41 -13.78 0.79 6.11
N GLN A 42 -12.45 0.86 6.25
CA GLN A 42 -11.68 -0.07 7.05
C GLN A 42 -10.89 0.64 8.18
N LEU A 43 -10.63 1.94 8.07
CA LEU A 43 -9.70 2.70 8.89
C LEU A 43 -10.20 4.11 9.17
N ASP A 44 -9.95 4.58 10.40
CA ASP A 44 -10.32 5.93 10.84
C ASP A 44 -9.32 7.01 10.39
N LYS A 45 -8.07 6.63 10.12
CA LYS A 45 -7.01 7.56 9.72
C LYS A 45 -6.20 6.98 8.57
N ILE A 46 -5.95 7.84 7.56
CA ILE A 46 -5.19 7.52 6.37
C ILE A 46 -4.15 8.62 6.13
N VAL A 47 -2.97 8.25 5.65
CA VAL A 47 -1.94 9.17 5.18
C VAL A 47 -1.46 8.76 3.78
N LEU A 48 -0.99 9.73 3.01
CA LEU A 48 -0.34 9.52 1.73
C LEU A 48 1.18 9.63 1.90
N ASN A 49 1.91 8.57 1.65
CA ASN A 49 3.36 8.69 1.55
C ASN A 49 3.74 9.17 0.14
N ALA A 50 4.27 10.38 0.04
CA ALA A 50 4.71 10.96 -1.22
C ALA A 50 5.87 11.94 -1.00
N ASN A 51 6.71 12.13 -2.04
CA ASN A 51 7.88 12.99 -2.03
C ASN A 51 7.72 14.19 -3.00
N GLY A 52 8.63 15.16 -2.89
CA GLY A 52 8.66 16.36 -3.73
C GLY A 52 7.66 17.43 -3.29
N ASP A 53 7.04 18.12 -4.23
CA ASP A 53 6.03 19.14 -3.91
C ASP A 53 4.74 18.50 -3.40
N LEU A 54 4.49 18.61 -2.11
CA LEU A 54 3.35 17.99 -1.43
C LEU A 54 2.04 18.78 -1.66
N THR A 55 2.13 20.05 -2.09
CA THR A 55 0.96 20.90 -2.31
C THR A 55 0.03 20.36 -3.40
N ARG A 56 0.58 19.53 -4.31
CA ARG A 56 -0.19 18.84 -5.34
C ARG A 56 -1.25 17.86 -4.82
N PHE A 57 -1.25 17.58 -3.51
CA PHE A 57 -2.21 16.69 -2.85
C PHE A 57 -3.12 17.41 -1.85
N SER A 58 -3.08 18.73 -1.79
CA SER A 58 -3.83 19.54 -0.81
C SER A 58 -5.35 19.36 -0.88
N ASP A 59 -5.88 18.97 -2.03
CA ASP A 59 -7.31 18.70 -2.27
C ASP A 59 -7.79 17.35 -1.69
N LEU A 60 -6.89 16.41 -1.37
CA LEU A 60 -7.25 15.08 -0.89
C LEU A 60 -7.71 15.02 0.58
N GLN A 61 -7.53 16.11 1.34
CA GLN A 61 -7.91 16.24 2.76
C GLN A 61 -7.34 15.11 3.67
N ILE A 62 -6.17 14.60 3.33
CA ILE A 62 -5.40 13.63 4.14
C ILE A 62 -3.98 14.15 4.34
N ASP A 63 -3.33 13.72 5.43
CA ASP A 63 -1.94 14.08 5.70
C ASP A 63 -1.02 13.46 4.67
N VAL A 64 -0.01 14.23 4.22
CA VAL A 64 1.03 13.74 3.31
C VAL A 64 2.35 13.62 4.07
N VAL A 65 2.90 12.41 4.09
CA VAL A 65 4.11 12.06 4.85
C VAL A 65 5.23 11.74 3.87
N PRO A 66 6.30 12.57 3.80
CA PRO A 66 7.44 12.29 2.95
C PRO A 66 8.31 11.16 3.51
N ASP A 67 9.19 10.60 2.66
CA ASP A 67 10.18 9.63 3.10
C ASP A 67 11.13 10.24 4.14
N THR A 68 11.36 9.51 5.23
CA THR A 68 12.28 9.92 6.30
C THR A 68 13.74 9.70 5.91
N ILE A 69 14.01 8.77 5.00
CA ILE A 69 15.35 8.47 4.48
C ILE A 69 15.57 9.13 3.13
N LYS A 70 16.65 9.92 3.00
CA LYS A 70 17.03 10.56 1.74
C LYS A 70 17.56 9.54 0.72
N GLY A 71 17.31 9.79 -0.54
CA GLY A 71 17.70 8.93 -1.65
C GLY A 71 16.57 7.98 -2.06
N TYR A 72 16.72 7.39 -3.25
CA TYR A 72 15.73 6.43 -3.74
C TYR A 72 15.94 5.05 -3.13
N VAL A 73 15.17 4.71 -2.13
CA VAL A 73 15.27 3.45 -1.36
C VAL A 73 14.14 2.47 -1.72
N GLY A 74 13.26 2.87 -2.63
CA GLY A 74 12.09 2.08 -3.02
C GLY A 74 10.97 2.10 -1.96
N PRO A 75 9.98 1.19 -2.08
CA PRO A 75 8.78 1.24 -1.25
C PRO A 75 9.04 0.97 0.25
N LEU A 76 10.20 0.42 0.63
CA LEU A 76 10.56 0.27 2.05
C LEU A 76 10.72 1.61 2.77
N ALA A 77 11.13 2.69 2.07
CA ALA A 77 11.19 4.03 2.65
C ALA A 77 9.79 4.53 3.03
N GLY A 78 8.81 4.33 2.16
CA GLY A 78 7.43 4.70 2.45
C GLY A 78 6.82 3.89 3.59
N ILE A 79 7.11 2.57 3.67
CA ILE A 79 6.70 1.74 4.81
C ILE A 79 7.32 2.27 6.10
N LEU A 80 8.62 2.58 6.11
CA LEU A 80 9.29 3.14 7.30
C LEU A 80 8.68 4.47 7.71
N SER A 81 8.44 5.38 6.78
CA SER A 81 7.83 6.69 7.07
C SER A 81 6.43 6.53 7.66
N GLY A 82 5.65 5.59 7.14
CA GLY A 82 4.35 5.22 7.70
C GLY A 82 4.47 4.67 9.12
N LEU A 83 5.44 3.77 9.39
CA LEU A 83 5.68 3.22 10.72
C LEU A 83 6.08 4.31 11.72
N ARG A 84 6.99 5.23 11.33
CA ARG A 84 7.40 6.35 12.20
C ARG A 84 6.26 7.33 12.48
N PHE A 85 5.45 7.64 11.49
CA PHE A 85 4.25 8.46 11.69
C PHE A 85 3.25 7.75 12.62
N ALA A 86 3.03 6.47 12.43
CA ALA A 86 2.14 5.66 13.26
C ALA A 86 2.62 5.60 14.72
N GLU A 87 3.92 5.40 14.95
CA GLU A 87 4.55 5.39 16.27
C GLU A 87 4.31 6.72 17.02
N GLN A 88 4.56 7.85 16.34
CA GLN A 88 4.37 9.19 16.90
C GLN A 88 2.91 9.52 17.22
N ASN A 89 1.96 8.88 16.55
CA ASN A 89 0.52 9.12 16.70
C ASN A 89 -0.22 7.99 17.45
N GLY A 90 0.51 7.06 18.09
CA GLY A 90 -0.05 6.05 18.98
C GLY A 90 -0.77 4.90 18.27
N PHE A 91 -0.53 4.66 17.00
CA PHE A 91 -1.00 3.47 16.29
C PHE A 91 -0.11 2.25 16.59
N SER A 92 -0.69 1.06 16.59
CA SER A 92 0.05 -0.19 16.81
C SER A 92 0.54 -0.87 15.54
N SER A 93 -0.06 -0.52 14.40
CA SER A 93 0.25 -1.10 13.10
C SER A 93 -0.07 -0.13 11.96
N ILE A 94 0.47 -0.42 10.77
CA ILE A 94 0.08 0.25 9.53
C ILE A 94 -0.45 -0.77 8.53
N LEU A 95 -1.49 -0.39 7.77
CA LEU A 95 -1.94 -1.06 6.57
C LEU A 95 -1.39 -0.29 5.36
N THR A 96 -0.56 -0.92 4.54
CA THR A 96 -0.06 -0.30 3.31
C THR A 96 -0.83 -0.75 2.09
N VAL A 97 -1.01 0.16 1.13
CA VAL A 97 -1.57 -0.09 -0.21
C VAL A 97 -0.79 0.70 -1.26
N ALA A 98 -0.76 0.23 -2.49
CA ALA A 98 -0.12 0.95 -3.60
C ALA A 98 -1.05 2.00 -4.21
N SER A 99 -0.50 3.15 -4.61
CA SER A 99 -1.24 4.29 -5.18
C SER A 99 -1.73 4.08 -6.62
N ASP A 100 -1.38 2.97 -7.25
CA ASP A 100 -1.73 2.59 -8.63
C ASP A 100 -2.67 1.38 -8.72
N THR A 101 -3.25 0.93 -7.60
CA THR A 101 -4.04 -0.30 -7.50
C THR A 101 -5.35 -0.01 -6.77
N PRO A 102 -6.39 0.51 -7.46
CA PRO A 102 -7.62 1.01 -6.81
C PRO A 102 -8.64 -0.06 -6.42
N PHE A 103 -8.52 -1.31 -6.90
CA PHE A 103 -9.57 -2.33 -6.78
C PHE A 103 -9.31 -3.37 -5.70
N PHE A 104 -8.40 -3.10 -4.76
CA PHE A 104 -8.13 -4.04 -3.66
C PHE A 104 -9.39 -4.25 -2.77
N PRO A 105 -9.50 -5.43 -2.11
CA PRO A 105 -10.70 -5.79 -1.36
C PRO A 105 -10.99 -4.85 -0.18
N VAL A 106 -12.27 -4.53 0.04
CA VAL A 106 -12.73 -3.71 1.18
C VAL A 106 -12.57 -4.40 2.53
N ASP A 107 -12.26 -5.70 2.55
CA ASP A 107 -11.97 -6.49 3.74
C ASP A 107 -10.47 -6.79 3.93
N LEU A 108 -9.59 -6.00 3.25
CA LEU A 108 -8.13 -6.18 3.27
C LEU A 108 -7.57 -6.20 4.69
N LEU A 109 -7.90 -5.18 5.51
CA LEU A 109 -7.43 -5.09 6.89
C LEU A 109 -7.89 -6.30 7.72
N SER A 110 -9.17 -6.64 7.67
CA SER A 110 -9.72 -7.72 8.47
C SER A 110 -9.07 -9.07 8.11
N LYS A 111 -8.85 -9.36 6.83
CA LYS A 111 -8.18 -10.57 6.38
C LYS A 111 -6.70 -10.62 6.79
N LEU A 112 -5.97 -9.52 6.61
CA LEU A 112 -4.56 -9.44 7.01
C LEU A 112 -4.36 -9.54 8.52
N SER A 113 -5.32 -9.11 9.33
CA SER A 113 -5.26 -9.18 10.80
C SER A 113 -5.66 -10.56 11.37
N ASN A 114 -6.49 -11.34 10.65
CA ASN A 114 -7.02 -12.61 11.14
C ASN A 114 -6.13 -13.84 10.85
N VAL A 115 -4.83 -13.66 10.70
CA VAL A 115 -3.91 -14.70 10.18
C VAL A 115 -3.65 -15.86 11.14
N SER A 116 -3.88 -15.73 12.43
CA SER A 116 -3.97 -16.84 13.40
C SER A 116 -4.32 -16.31 14.79
N PRO A 117 -5.28 -16.90 15.50
CA PRO A 117 -5.58 -16.55 16.89
C PRO A 117 -4.44 -16.86 17.87
N GLN A 118 -3.48 -17.67 17.47
CA GLN A 118 -2.41 -18.19 18.33
C GLN A 118 -1.03 -17.55 18.12
N GLN A 119 -0.84 -16.75 17.06
CA GLN A 119 0.41 -16.03 16.78
C GLN A 119 0.08 -14.67 16.16
N SER A 120 0.23 -13.61 16.94
CA SER A 120 0.24 -12.24 16.39
C SER A 120 1.41 -12.12 15.39
N ALA A 121 1.12 -12.20 14.10
CA ALA A 121 2.13 -11.98 13.08
C ALA A 121 2.54 -10.51 13.10
N LEU A 122 3.84 -10.23 13.15
CA LEU A 122 4.37 -8.87 13.02
C LEU A 122 4.17 -8.31 11.62
N ILE A 123 4.09 -9.19 10.62
CA ILE A 123 3.91 -8.86 9.21
C ILE A 123 2.93 -9.85 8.57
N SER A 124 1.93 -9.32 7.87
CA SER A 124 1.05 -10.07 6.98
C SER A 124 1.02 -9.43 5.60
N ILE A 125 1.16 -10.20 4.53
CA ILE A 125 1.21 -9.72 3.14
C ILE A 125 0.14 -10.40 2.32
N ALA A 126 -0.58 -9.63 1.49
CA ALA A 126 -1.56 -10.15 0.56
C ALA A 126 -0.92 -10.96 -0.57
N ALA A 127 -1.63 -11.98 -1.04
CA ALA A 127 -1.26 -12.78 -2.20
C ALA A 127 -2.49 -13.23 -2.97
N THR A 128 -2.31 -13.50 -4.26
CA THR A 128 -3.28 -14.17 -5.13
C THR A 128 -2.71 -15.47 -5.67
N LYS A 129 -3.57 -16.33 -6.17
CA LYS A 129 -3.15 -17.57 -6.87
C LYS A 129 -3.49 -17.40 -8.36
N GLN A 130 -2.47 -17.45 -9.22
CA GLN A 130 -2.63 -17.44 -10.66
C GLN A 130 -2.05 -18.73 -11.24
N LYS A 131 -2.87 -19.57 -11.89
CA LYS A 131 -2.44 -20.86 -12.46
C LYS A 131 -1.57 -21.61 -11.48
N ASP A 132 -1.80 -22.02 -10.40
CA ASP A 132 -1.01 -22.73 -9.37
C ASP A 132 0.22 -22.00 -8.78
N LYS A 133 0.50 -20.77 -9.23
CA LYS A 133 1.56 -19.94 -8.64
C LYS A 133 0.98 -18.96 -7.63
N LEU A 134 1.62 -18.90 -6.47
CA LEU A 134 1.34 -17.88 -5.46
C LEU A 134 2.07 -16.59 -5.84
N ILE A 135 1.32 -15.51 -6.02
CA ILE A 135 1.84 -14.17 -6.31
C ILE A 135 1.62 -13.29 -5.09
N ARG A 136 2.70 -12.90 -4.43
CA ARG A 136 2.67 -11.97 -3.29
C ARG A 136 2.61 -10.53 -3.77
N HIS A 137 1.80 -9.72 -3.10
CA HIS A 137 1.62 -8.29 -3.35
C HIS A 137 2.22 -7.49 -2.18
N PRO A 138 3.56 -7.31 -2.13
CA PRO A 138 4.24 -6.85 -0.93
C PRO A 138 3.95 -5.40 -0.53
N THR A 139 3.34 -4.59 -1.40
CA THR A 139 2.85 -3.26 -1.06
C THR A 139 1.49 -3.29 -0.34
N PHE A 140 0.81 -4.44 -0.32
CA PHE A 140 -0.43 -4.70 0.39
C PHE A 140 -0.13 -5.54 1.62
N GLY A 141 0.17 -4.88 2.73
CA GLY A 141 0.59 -5.55 3.94
C GLY A 141 0.16 -4.84 5.22
N LEU A 142 0.05 -5.62 6.29
CA LEU A 142 -0.13 -5.14 7.65
C LEU A 142 1.19 -5.33 8.40
N TRP A 143 1.69 -4.26 9.02
CA TRP A 143 3.02 -4.19 9.61
C TRP A 143 2.93 -3.68 11.05
N SER A 144 3.56 -4.37 12.01
CA SER A 144 3.66 -3.89 13.39
C SER A 144 4.60 -2.68 13.48
N VAL A 145 4.19 -1.64 14.22
CA VAL A 145 5.02 -0.46 14.50
C VAL A 145 6.33 -0.83 15.20
N SER A 146 6.35 -1.90 15.98
CA SER A 146 7.56 -2.39 16.66
C SER A 146 8.73 -2.75 15.71
N LEU A 147 8.45 -2.84 14.43
CA LEU A 147 9.46 -3.14 13.40
C LEU A 147 10.18 -1.90 12.83
N ALA A 148 9.81 -0.69 13.23
CA ALA A 148 10.36 0.54 12.66
C ALA A 148 11.88 0.62 12.74
N ASP A 149 12.48 0.35 13.92
CA ASP A 149 13.93 0.40 14.11
C ASP A 149 14.67 -0.68 13.33
N ASP A 150 14.10 -1.90 13.27
CA ASP A 150 14.69 -2.98 12.48
C ASP A 150 14.65 -2.67 10.99
N LEU A 151 13.52 -2.16 10.48
CA LEU A 151 13.40 -1.76 9.09
C LEU A 151 14.43 -0.70 8.71
N GLU A 152 14.57 0.34 9.54
CA GLU A 152 15.55 1.42 9.32
C GLU A 152 16.97 0.89 9.23
N LYS A 153 17.39 0.02 10.16
CA LYS A 153 18.70 -0.64 10.14
C LYS A 153 18.92 -1.47 8.86
N ASN A 154 17.88 -2.23 8.44
CA ASN A 154 17.97 -3.04 7.22
C ASN A 154 18.06 -2.16 5.96
N ILE A 155 17.35 -1.03 5.88
CA ILE A 155 17.47 -0.09 4.77
C ILE A 155 18.92 0.49 4.71
N HIS A 156 19.46 0.92 5.83
CA HIS A 156 20.86 1.41 5.91
C HIS A 156 21.88 0.34 5.53
N SER A 157 21.60 -0.93 5.82
CA SER A 157 22.41 -2.08 5.40
C SER A 157 22.23 -2.48 3.94
N GLY A 158 21.45 -1.71 3.14
CA GLY A 158 21.30 -1.94 1.70
C GLY A 158 20.13 -2.84 1.30
N VAL A 159 19.24 -3.23 2.21
CA VAL A 159 18.02 -3.98 1.85
C VAL A 159 17.09 -3.05 1.07
N ARG A 160 16.56 -3.55 -0.07
CA ARG A 160 15.67 -2.78 -0.97
C ARG A 160 14.38 -3.49 -1.33
N LYS A 161 14.31 -4.81 -1.16
CA LYS A 161 13.14 -5.62 -1.51
C LYS A 161 12.30 -5.91 -0.28
N ILE A 162 11.03 -5.50 -0.29
CA ILE A 162 10.07 -5.74 0.81
C ILE A 162 10.05 -7.23 1.19
N VAL A 163 9.94 -8.10 0.20
CA VAL A 163 9.84 -9.56 0.42
C VAL A 163 11.02 -10.10 1.20
N LEU A 164 12.26 -9.66 0.87
CA LEU A 164 13.47 -10.13 1.56
C LEU A 164 13.51 -9.73 3.03
N TRP A 165 13.04 -8.51 3.35
CA TRP A 165 12.96 -8.07 4.74
C TRP A 165 11.81 -8.76 5.48
N ALA A 166 10.64 -8.85 4.86
CA ALA A 166 9.47 -9.49 5.46
C ALA A 166 9.72 -10.97 5.78
N ASP A 167 10.43 -11.69 4.91
CA ASP A 167 10.74 -13.12 5.11
C ASP A 167 11.67 -13.34 6.31
N LYS A 168 12.58 -12.40 6.63
CA LYS A 168 13.38 -12.45 7.87
C LYS A 168 12.53 -12.43 9.13
N HIS A 169 11.35 -11.81 9.07
CA HIS A 169 10.37 -11.73 10.16
C HIS A 169 9.26 -12.79 10.08
N SER A 170 9.46 -13.84 9.27
CA SER A 170 8.47 -14.92 9.09
C SER A 170 7.08 -14.39 8.70
N ALA A 171 7.05 -13.39 7.80
CA ALA A 171 5.83 -12.76 7.33
C ALA A 171 4.80 -13.77 6.87
N LYS A 172 3.57 -13.60 7.30
CA LYS A 172 2.46 -14.46 6.88
C LYS A 172 1.93 -14.02 5.52
N THR A 173 1.64 -14.98 4.68
CA THR A 173 1.02 -14.74 3.37
C THR A 173 -0.47 -15.05 3.47
N VAL A 174 -1.31 -14.06 3.14
CA VAL A 174 -2.77 -14.17 3.19
C VAL A 174 -3.31 -14.23 1.78
N LEU A 175 -3.99 -15.34 1.46
CA LEU A 175 -4.54 -15.55 0.14
C LEU A 175 -5.87 -14.82 -0.04
N PHE A 176 -5.95 -14.00 -1.08
CA PHE A 176 -7.16 -13.36 -1.55
C PHE A 176 -7.67 -14.07 -2.82
N PRO A 177 -8.97 -14.34 -2.92
CA PRO A 177 -9.51 -14.95 -4.12
C PRO A 177 -9.33 -14.01 -5.31
N SER A 178 -8.84 -14.55 -6.42
CA SER A 178 -8.92 -13.91 -7.73
C SER A 178 -10.07 -14.58 -8.47
N SER A 179 -11.16 -13.85 -8.69
CA SER A 179 -12.29 -14.30 -9.51
C SER A 179 -12.01 -13.98 -10.99
N GLU A 180 -12.93 -13.34 -11.65
CA GLU A 180 -12.78 -12.87 -13.03
C GLU A 180 -11.65 -11.85 -13.20
N TYR A 181 -11.38 -11.04 -12.15
CA TYR A 181 -10.37 -9.98 -12.14
C TYR A 181 -9.39 -10.14 -10.97
N ASP A 182 -8.11 -9.80 -11.21
CA ASP A 182 -7.11 -9.68 -10.15
C ASP A 182 -7.47 -8.47 -9.27
N PRO A 183 -7.73 -8.65 -7.96
CA PRO A 183 -8.03 -7.55 -7.06
C PRO A 183 -6.84 -6.62 -6.83
N PHE A 184 -5.62 -7.06 -7.13
CA PHE A 184 -4.41 -6.24 -7.02
C PHE A 184 -3.88 -5.80 -8.39
N PHE A 185 -4.78 -5.54 -9.33
CA PHE A 185 -4.46 -5.06 -10.65
C PHE A 185 -3.85 -3.64 -10.62
N ASN A 186 -2.61 -3.51 -11.09
CA ASN A 186 -1.88 -2.25 -11.16
C ASN A 186 -2.16 -1.51 -12.47
N ILE A 187 -2.37 -0.20 -12.39
CA ILE A 187 -2.52 0.69 -13.54
C ILE A 187 -1.17 1.32 -13.88
N ASN A 188 -0.45 0.74 -14.83
CA ASN A 188 0.88 1.17 -15.23
C ASN A 188 0.93 1.80 -16.62
N THR A 189 0.02 1.44 -17.51
CA THR A 189 -0.05 1.87 -18.90
C THR A 189 -1.41 2.49 -19.22
N GLN A 190 -1.51 3.16 -20.37
CA GLN A 190 -2.78 3.66 -20.87
C GLN A 190 -3.80 2.53 -21.09
N GLY A 191 -3.35 1.35 -21.56
CA GLY A 191 -4.22 0.17 -21.72
C GLY A 191 -4.79 -0.33 -20.39
N ASP A 192 -3.98 -0.29 -19.31
CA ASP A 192 -4.46 -0.65 -17.96
C ASP A 192 -5.52 0.34 -17.48
N LEU A 193 -5.36 1.64 -17.79
CA LEU A 193 -6.34 2.66 -17.44
C LEU A 193 -7.68 2.43 -18.16
N GLU A 194 -7.63 2.10 -19.45
CA GLU A 194 -8.82 1.76 -20.23
C GLU A 194 -9.52 0.50 -19.69
N GLU A 195 -8.73 -0.50 -19.29
CA GLU A 195 -9.27 -1.70 -18.63
C GLU A 195 -9.93 -1.35 -17.30
N ALA A 196 -9.29 -0.52 -16.47
CA ALA A 196 -9.87 -0.04 -15.21
C ALA A 196 -11.19 0.71 -15.42
N GLN A 197 -11.27 1.53 -16.47
CA GLN A 197 -12.51 2.23 -16.84
C GLN A 197 -13.63 1.27 -17.27
N ARG A 198 -13.30 0.18 -17.98
CA ARG A 198 -14.27 -0.86 -18.34
C ARG A 198 -14.82 -1.57 -17.11
N ARG A 199 -13.98 -1.89 -16.13
CA ARG A 199 -14.38 -2.57 -14.88
C ARG A 199 -15.38 -1.75 -14.07
N ILE A 200 -15.16 -0.44 -13.92
CA ILE A 200 -16.11 0.42 -13.19
C ILE A 200 -17.48 0.51 -13.90
N LYS A 201 -17.50 0.49 -15.23
CA LYS A 201 -18.77 0.53 -15.97
C LYS A 201 -19.58 -0.76 -15.90
N ALA A 202 -18.91 -1.88 -15.58
CA ALA A 202 -19.53 -3.20 -15.47
C ALA A 202 -20.00 -3.55 -14.04
N SER A 203 -19.61 -2.75 -13.04
CA SER A 203 -19.95 -2.91 -11.61
C SER A 203 -21.16 -2.08 -11.23
#